data_2701c30ccffbd113ef66cb53517707aa
#
_entry.id   2701c30ccffbd113ef66cb53517707aa
#
_cell.length_a   1.000
_cell.length_b   1.000
_cell.length_c   1.000
_cell.angle_alpha   90.00
_cell.angle_beta   90.00
_cell.angle_gamma   90.00
#
_symmetry.space_group_name_H-M   'P 1'
#
loop_
_entity.id
_entity.type
_entity.pdbx_description
1 polymer ?
#
loop_
_entity_poly.entity_id
_entity_poly.type
_entity_poly.pdbx_seq_one_letter_code
_entity_poly.pdbx_strand_id
1 'polypeptide(L)'
;MSIYKDCDVRGVYGREITAPECRLIGRALSTMAPGKILLGGDLRLSTPELKGALMEGLLESGAELVDLGTIPTPVLYYALKHSDAVAGATVTASHNPPEYNGVKFMIGSEPVTRRVMDALHQIVLDRSFADAKGTLTRWDVTRDYLDSLEKRFSAPKPLHILVDAGNGAMSRVAPEAFRRAGYRVTELFCEPDGSFPNRSPNPADYSCLGKTSEAVRACGADLGVAFDGDGDRAVFLDETGAPVQNEKSLVLFIRALLKEHPTPVVYDQKSSSVIREAVLEMGGTPLPERSGHAFIKKRFLDNGAAVAGEVSGHFFFGELGYDDGLFAALTMAELVAQSGKRLSELVSGIVCPPITPDLRIACPYAEQQSWLDRAEALARSIGAEVSHLDGVRADFPDGWFLMRKSVTAEQITLRAEARTRERLQALLDQVAGVLPEAARDALKL
;
A
#
# COMPACT_ATOMS: atom_id res chain seq x y z
N MET A 1 7.75 17.84 12.79
CA MET A 1 8.37 16.99 11.73
C MET A 1 7.98 17.55 10.37
N SER A 2 8.81 17.38 9.31
CA SER A 2 8.46 17.81 7.95
C SER A 2 7.25 17.04 7.42
N ILE A 3 6.34 17.72 6.73
CA ILE A 3 5.24 17.07 5.98
C ILE A 3 5.71 16.35 4.73
N TYR A 4 6.90 16.70 4.21
CA TYR A 4 7.53 16.07 3.04
C TYR A 4 8.17 14.74 3.47
N LYS A 5 7.47 13.63 3.24
CA LYS A 5 7.95 12.28 3.55
C LYS A 5 8.78 11.71 2.37
N ASP A 6 9.16 10.45 2.43
CA ASP A 6 9.98 9.85 1.37
C ASP A 6 9.25 9.72 0.03
N CYS A 7 7.92 9.54 0.06
CA CYS A 7 7.12 9.21 -1.13
C CYS A 7 5.86 10.05 -1.29
N ASP A 8 5.48 10.84 -0.30
CA ASP A 8 4.27 11.67 -0.31
C ASP A 8 4.41 12.89 0.63
N VAL A 9 3.47 13.81 0.53
CA VAL A 9 3.27 14.86 1.53
C VAL A 9 2.18 14.40 2.49
N ARG A 10 2.43 14.45 3.81
CA ARG A 10 1.47 13.98 4.81
C ARG A 10 1.63 14.69 6.15
N GLY A 11 0.50 15.08 6.75
CA GLY A 11 0.47 15.74 8.05
C GLY A 11 -0.91 15.80 8.65
N VAL A 12 -1.00 16.26 9.91
CA VAL A 12 -2.25 16.53 10.59
C VAL A 12 -2.86 17.81 10.01
N TYR A 13 -4.10 17.69 9.49
CA TYR A 13 -4.82 18.81 8.89
C TYR A 13 -5.01 19.96 9.90
N GLY A 14 -4.86 21.19 9.39
CA GLY A 14 -4.99 22.43 10.16
C GLY A 14 -3.82 22.74 11.09
N ARG A 15 -2.89 21.80 11.30
CA ARG A 15 -1.70 21.98 12.13
C ARG A 15 -0.39 21.83 11.36
N GLU A 16 -0.26 20.79 10.55
CA GLU A 16 0.95 20.46 9.80
C GLU A 16 0.76 20.67 8.31
N ILE A 17 -0.42 20.32 7.79
CA ILE A 17 -0.81 20.56 6.40
C ILE A 17 -2.05 21.45 6.36
N THR A 18 -1.97 22.54 5.60
CA THR A 18 -3.01 23.57 5.51
C THR A 18 -3.22 23.97 4.04
N ALA A 19 -4.27 24.75 3.74
CA ALA A 19 -4.53 25.26 2.40
C ALA A 19 -3.35 26.08 1.82
N PRO A 20 -2.69 26.99 2.58
CA PRO A 20 -1.50 27.69 2.08
C PRO A 20 -0.36 26.75 1.65
N GLU A 21 -0.05 25.71 2.46
CA GLU A 21 0.96 24.72 2.08
C GLU A 21 0.57 23.98 0.80
N CYS A 22 -0.67 23.53 0.67
CA CYS A 22 -1.16 22.84 -0.53
C CYS A 22 -1.08 23.73 -1.78
N ARG A 23 -1.38 25.02 -1.68
CA ARG A 23 -1.22 25.97 -2.79
C ARG A 23 0.24 26.07 -3.23
N LEU A 24 1.19 26.15 -2.28
CA LEU A 24 2.63 26.18 -2.61
C LEU A 24 3.09 24.87 -3.26
N ILE A 25 2.61 23.72 -2.76
CA ILE A 25 2.88 22.40 -3.36
C ILE A 25 2.33 22.35 -4.78
N GLY A 26 1.14 22.87 -5.04
CA GLY A 26 0.56 22.97 -6.39
C GLY A 26 1.42 23.80 -7.34
N ARG A 27 1.89 24.98 -6.90
CA ARG A 27 2.82 25.80 -7.66
C ARG A 27 4.13 25.09 -7.97
N ALA A 28 4.70 24.41 -6.98
CA ALA A 28 5.93 23.66 -7.15
C ALA A 28 5.77 22.47 -8.12
N LEU A 29 4.68 21.71 -7.99
CA LEU A 29 4.40 20.58 -8.87
C LEU A 29 4.22 21.02 -10.33
N SER A 30 3.45 22.08 -10.60
CA SER A 30 3.29 22.63 -11.95
C SER A 30 4.60 23.18 -12.51
N THR A 31 5.47 23.73 -11.67
CA THR A 31 6.81 24.19 -12.06
C THR A 31 7.74 23.04 -12.45
N MET A 32 7.66 21.92 -11.70
CA MET A 32 8.47 20.73 -11.97
C MET A 32 7.97 19.93 -13.19
N ALA A 33 6.68 19.93 -13.43
CA ALA A 33 6.03 19.16 -14.49
C ALA A 33 5.10 20.07 -15.30
N PRO A 34 5.64 20.95 -16.15
CA PRO A 34 4.83 21.84 -16.97
C PRO A 34 4.03 21.07 -18.01
N GLY A 35 2.72 21.35 -18.12
CA GLY A 35 1.80 20.72 -19.05
C GLY A 35 0.50 20.24 -18.39
N LYS A 36 -0.05 19.15 -18.92
CA LYS A 36 -1.31 18.59 -18.44
C LYS A 36 -1.11 17.85 -17.13
N ILE A 37 -1.86 18.23 -16.08
CA ILE A 37 -1.82 17.64 -14.76
C ILE A 37 -3.22 17.16 -14.37
N LEU A 38 -3.32 15.91 -13.89
CA LEU A 38 -4.56 15.33 -13.37
C LEU A 38 -4.66 15.55 -11.87
N LEU A 39 -5.84 15.92 -11.36
CA LEU A 39 -6.05 16.14 -9.93
C LEU A 39 -7.31 15.43 -9.43
N GLY A 40 -7.13 14.52 -8.50
CA GLY A 40 -8.18 13.86 -7.75
C GLY A 40 -8.16 14.18 -6.25
N GLY A 41 -9.07 13.57 -5.51
CA GLY A 41 -9.06 13.59 -4.06
C GLY A 41 -9.93 12.49 -3.48
N ASP A 42 -9.64 12.06 -2.25
CA ASP A 42 -10.45 11.11 -1.51
C ASP A 42 -11.67 11.77 -0.84
N LEU A 43 -12.31 11.05 0.09
CA LEU A 43 -13.54 11.49 0.77
C LEU A 43 -13.29 12.22 2.09
N ARG A 44 -12.04 12.43 2.55
CA ARG A 44 -11.76 13.08 3.83
C ARG A 44 -12.40 14.45 3.90
N LEU A 45 -12.90 14.82 5.08
CA LEU A 45 -13.61 16.09 5.29
C LEU A 45 -12.75 17.32 4.94
N SER A 46 -11.43 17.21 5.07
CA SER A 46 -10.47 18.27 4.72
C SER A 46 -10.07 18.27 3.24
N THR A 47 -10.39 17.23 2.48
CA THR A 47 -9.97 17.11 1.07
C THR A 47 -10.52 18.22 0.18
N PRO A 48 -11.77 18.67 0.28
CA PRO A 48 -12.26 19.75 -0.59
C PRO A 48 -11.47 21.05 -0.46
N GLU A 49 -11.11 21.47 0.77
CA GLU A 49 -10.32 22.68 1.02
C GLU A 49 -8.89 22.53 0.48
N LEU A 50 -8.20 21.44 0.86
CA LEU A 50 -6.80 21.23 0.45
C LEU A 50 -6.67 21.02 -1.06
N LYS A 51 -7.63 20.31 -1.68
CA LYS A 51 -7.68 20.13 -3.13
C LYS A 51 -7.94 21.45 -3.86
N GLY A 52 -8.84 22.29 -3.33
CA GLY A 52 -9.08 23.63 -3.87
C GLY A 52 -7.82 24.48 -3.88
N ALA A 53 -7.10 24.51 -2.77
CA ALA A 53 -5.84 25.25 -2.66
C ALA A 53 -4.72 24.68 -3.57
N LEU A 54 -4.60 23.36 -3.66
CA LEU A 54 -3.66 22.70 -4.58
C LEU A 54 -3.98 23.06 -6.04
N MET A 55 -5.28 23.04 -6.40
CA MET A 55 -5.77 23.44 -7.72
C MET A 55 -5.41 24.89 -8.06
N GLU A 56 -5.63 25.82 -7.13
CA GLU A 56 -5.25 27.22 -7.29
C GLU A 56 -3.74 27.34 -7.60
N GLY A 57 -2.91 26.67 -6.80
CA GLY A 57 -1.44 26.70 -7.01
C GLY A 57 -1.01 26.11 -8.35
N LEU A 58 -1.62 25.01 -8.80
CA LEU A 58 -1.35 24.43 -10.11
C LEU A 58 -1.70 25.39 -11.25
N LEU A 59 -2.85 26.05 -11.17
CA LEU A 59 -3.31 27.02 -12.18
C LEU A 59 -2.46 28.29 -12.21
N GLU A 60 -2.00 28.77 -11.06
CA GLU A 60 -1.11 29.95 -10.97
C GLU A 60 0.26 29.73 -11.60
N SER A 61 0.68 28.48 -11.72
CA SER A 61 1.95 28.13 -12.35
C SER A 61 1.79 27.47 -13.73
N GLY A 62 0.64 27.65 -14.38
CA GLY A 62 0.43 27.38 -15.80
C GLY A 62 -0.02 25.96 -16.15
N ALA A 63 -0.46 25.15 -15.19
CA ALA A 63 -0.94 23.79 -15.48
C ALA A 63 -2.16 23.76 -16.42
N GLU A 64 -2.17 22.85 -17.37
CA GLU A 64 -3.38 22.39 -18.05
C GLU A 64 -4.09 21.38 -17.13
N LEU A 65 -4.85 21.90 -16.17
CA LEU A 65 -5.42 21.09 -15.10
C LEU A 65 -6.68 20.36 -15.54
N VAL A 66 -6.71 19.05 -15.24
CA VAL A 66 -7.91 18.21 -15.41
C VAL A 66 -8.38 17.74 -14.02
N ASP A 67 -9.54 18.24 -13.58
CA ASP A 67 -10.15 17.82 -12.33
C ASP A 67 -10.91 16.50 -12.53
N LEU A 68 -10.47 15.45 -11.80
CA LEU A 68 -11.07 14.12 -11.81
C LEU A 68 -12.17 13.95 -10.74
N GLY A 69 -12.41 15.00 -9.92
CA GLY A 69 -13.39 14.94 -8.83
C GLY A 69 -12.91 14.15 -7.61
N THR A 70 -13.86 13.46 -6.97
CA THR A 70 -13.60 12.56 -5.85
C THR A 70 -13.44 11.16 -6.38
N ILE A 71 -12.25 10.59 -6.23
CA ILE A 71 -11.86 9.31 -6.84
C ILE A 71 -10.98 8.50 -5.89
N PRO A 72 -10.99 7.15 -5.99
CA PRO A 72 -9.94 6.31 -5.45
C PRO A 72 -8.58 6.57 -6.12
N THR A 73 -7.50 6.36 -5.39
CA THR A 73 -6.12 6.52 -5.91
C THR A 73 -5.84 5.68 -7.17
N PRO A 74 -6.28 4.40 -7.29
CA PRO A 74 -6.11 3.63 -8.52
C PRO A 74 -6.74 4.26 -9.78
N VAL A 75 -7.83 5.00 -9.61
CA VAL A 75 -8.48 5.72 -10.73
C VAL A 75 -7.60 6.84 -11.27
N LEU A 76 -6.81 7.52 -10.41
CA LEU A 76 -5.77 8.45 -10.88
C LEU A 76 -4.70 7.74 -11.68
N TYR A 77 -4.23 6.57 -11.23
CA TYR A 77 -3.20 5.80 -11.95
C TYR A 77 -3.72 5.31 -13.32
N TYR A 78 -4.97 4.88 -13.35
CA TYR A 78 -5.66 4.56 -14.61
C TYR A 78 -5.70 5.77 -15.55
N ALA A 79 -6.12 6.94 -15.06
CA ALA A 79 -6.20 8.17 -15.84
C ALA A 79 -4.83 8.60 -16.40
N LEU A 80 -3.77 8.51 -15.59
CA LEU A 80 -2.40 8.79 -16.03
C LEU A 80 -1.95 7.86 -17.17
N LYS A 81 -2.24 6.56 -17.05
CA LYS A 81 -1.88 5.57 -18.06
C LYS A 81 -2.63 5.76 -19.38
N HIS A 82 -3.84 6.35 -19.36
CA HIS A 82 -4.72 6.48 -20.51
C HIS A 82 -4.87 7.94 -21.00
N SER A 83 -3.92 8.80 -20.66
CA SER A 83 -3.87 10.19 -21.11
C SER A 83 -2.44 10.62 -21.47
N ASP A 84 -2.32 11.83 -22.01
CA ASP A 84 -1.06 12.50 -22.29
C ASP A 84 -0.58 13.39 -21.10
N ALA A 85 -1.15 13.19 -19.91
CA ALA A 85 -0.79 13.96 -18.74
C ALA A 85 0.65 13.69 -18.29
N VAL A 86 1.37 14.77 -17.99
CA VAL A 86 2.77 14.71 -17.55
C VAL A 86 2.91 14.46 -16.05
N ALA A 87 1.85 14.70 -15.27
CA ALA A 87 1.80 14.44 -13.84
C ALA A 87 0.37 14.22 -13.37
N GLY A 88 0.23 13.63 -12.20
CA GLY A 88 -1.04 13.49 -11.51
C GLY A 88 -0.88 13.59 -10.01
N ALA A 89 -1.87 14.15 -9.35
CA ALA A 89 -1.92 14.27 -7.90
C ALA A 89 -3.29 13.85 -7.34
N THR A 90 -3.29 13.32 -6.13
CA THR A 90 -4.51 13.08 -5.36
C THR A 90 -4.33 13.58 -3.93
N VAL A 91 -5.35 14.29 -3.44
CA VAL A 91 -5.38 14.74 -2.04
C VAL A 91 -5.95 13.61 -1.20
N THR A 92 -5.11 12.99 -0.39
CA THR A 92 -5.44 11.83 0.45
C THR A 92 -4.41 11.64 1.55
N ALA A 93 -4.79 10.92 2.61
CA ALA A 93 -3.85 10.34 3.57
C ALA A 93 -4.00 8.81 3.66
N SER A 94 -4.59 8.17 2.61
CA SER A 94 -4.76 6.72 2.51
C SER A 94 -5.37 6.12 3.80
N HIS A 95 -4.64 5.28 4.48
CA HIS A 95 -5.05 4.55 5.68
C HIS A 95 -4.86 5.31 7.01
N ASN A 96 -4.37 6.54 7.00
CA ASN A 96 -4.20 7.33 8.22
C ASN A 96 -5.55 7.71 8.83
N PRO A 97 -5.62 7.98 10.16
CA PRO A 97 -6.81 8.48 10.82
C PRO A 97 -7.43 9.73 10.16
N PRO A 98 -8.71 10.05 10.42
CA PRO A 98 -9.45 11.10 9.70
C PRO A 98 -8.85 12.51 9.84
N GLU A 99 -8.12 12.80 10.92
CA GLU A 99 -7.44 14.07 11.15
C GLU A 99 -6.19 14.29 10.29
N TYR A 100 -5.70 13.28 9.59
CA TYR A 100 -4.59 13.39 8.64
C TYR A 100 -5.10 13.70 7.24
N ASN A 101 -4.28 14.41 6.46
CA ASN A 101 -4.42 14.50 5.01
C ASN A 101 -3.04 14.69 4.36
N GLY A 102 -3.00 14.74 3.04
CA GLY A 102 -1.75 14.84 2.30
C GLY A 102 -1.93 14.98 0.81
N VAL A 103 -0.83 14.87 0.09
CA VAL A 103 -0.80 14.87 -1.37
C VAL A 103 0.10 13.71 -1.83
N LYS A 104 -0.50 12.73 -2.50
CA LYS A 104 0.23 11.75 -3.31
C LYS A 104 0.33 12.31 -4.73
N PHE A 105 1.48 12.17 -5.39
CA PHE A 105 1.61 12.60 -6.78
C PHE A 105 2.57 11.69 -7.56
N MET A 106 2.53 11.80 -8.87
CA MET A 106 3.44 11.14 -9.80
C MET A 106 3.86 12.12 -10.90
N ILE A 107 5.06 11.96 -11.40
CA ILE A 107 5.55 12.68 -12.59
C ILE A 107 5.85 11.61 -13.66
N GLY A 108 5.14 11.66 -14.76
CA GLY A 108 5.11 10.54 -15.72
C GLY A 108 4.58 9.25 -15.09
N SER A 109 5.19 8.12 -15.42
CA SER A 109 4.90 6.80 -14.84
C SER A 109 5.72 6.49 -13.58
N GLU A 110 6.70 7.34 -13.25
CA GLU A 110 7.64 7.09 -12.15
C GLU A 110 7.03 7.43 -10.79
N PRO A 111 7.20 6.56 -9.79
CA PRO A 111 6.81 6.86 -8.43
C PRO A 111 7.71 7.96 -7.84
N VAL A 112 7.15 8.74 -6.92
CA VAL A 112 7.90 9.76 -6.21
C VAL A 112 8.96 9.12 -5.31
N THR A 113 10.19 9.51 -5.52
CA THR A 113 11.34 9.14 -4.69
C THR A 113 11.73 10.29 -3.76
N ARG A 114 12.57 10.04 -2.76
CA ARG A 114 13.11 11.07 -1.89
C ARG A 114 13.71 12.24 -2.68
N ARG A 115 14.46 11.96 -3.76
CA ARG A 115 15.05 12.99 -4.62
C ARG A 115 13.99 13.90 -5.25
N VAL A 116 12.89 13.34 -5.73
CA VAL A 116 11.78 14.12 -6.32
C VAL A 116 11.10 14.96 -5.23
N MET A 117 10.90 14.39 -4.04
CA MET A 117 10.32 15.11 -2.91
C MET A 117 11.20 16.26 -2.42
N ASP A 118 12.52 16.04 -2.34
CA ASP A 118 13.48 17.10 -1.96
C ASP A 118 13.50 18.21 -2.99
N ALA A 119 13.44 17.90 -4.29
CA ALA A 119 13.36 18.90 -5.35
C ALA A 119 12.07 19.73 -5.27
N LEU A 120 10.92 19.09 -5.03
CA LEU A 120 9.65 19.78 -4.82
C LEU A 120 9.74 20.72 -3.60
N HIS A 121 10.25 20.22 -2.47
CA HIS A 121 10.40 20.98 -1.24
C HIS A 121 11.35 22.18 -1.43
N GLN A 122 12.45 22.01 -2.19
CA GLN A 122 13.40 23.10 -2.47
C GLN A 122 12.73 24.23 -3.26
N ILE A 123 11.92 23.90 -4.29
CA ILE A 123 11.14 24.92 -5.03
C ILE A 123 10.21 25.70 -4.11
N VAL A 124 9.57 25.01 -3.15
CA VAL A 124 8.70 25.65 -2.14
C VAL A 124 9.51 26.59 -1.23
N LEU A 125 10.67 26.17 -0.75
CA LEU A 125 11.54 26.97 0.12
C LEU A 125 12.08 28.23 -0.59
N ASP A 126 12.56 28.07 -1.82
CA ASP A 126 13.15 29.14 -2.63
C ASP A 126 12.11 30.06 -3.27
N ARG A 127 10.82 29.69 -3.17
CA ARG A 127 9.72 30.39 -3.87
C ARG A 127 9.97 30.51 -5.38
N SER A 128 10.71 29.58 -5.99
CA SER A 128 11.10 29.60 -7.40
C SER A 128 10.02 29.01 -8.31
N PHE A 129 8.82 29.57 -8.24
CA PHE A 129 7.68 29.10 -8.99
C PHE A 129 7.63 29.69 -10.40
N ALA A 130 7.15 28.90 -11.37
CA ALA A 130 6.67 29.46 -12.62
C ALA A 130 5.48 30.39 -12.35
N ASP A 131 5.34 31.43 -13.15
CA ASP A 131 4.21 32.38 -13.07
C ASP A 131 3.52 32.42 -14.45
N ALA A 132 2.43 31.69 -14.57
CA ALA A 132 1.68 31.56 -15.81
C ALA A 132 0.21 31.23 -15.48
N LYS A 133 -0.69 31.57 -16.39
CA LYS A 133 -2.12 31.28 -16.22
C LYS A 133 -2.43 29.90 -16.80
N GLY A 134 -2.88 28.98 -15.96
CA GLY A 134 -3.34 27.66 -16.34
C GLY A 134 -4.78 27.63 -16.83
N THR A 135 -5.22 26.45 -17.25
CA THR A 135 -6.59 26.16 -17.70
C THR A 135 -7.18 25.02 -16.86
N LEU A 136 -8.49 24.97 -16.73
CA LEU A 136 -9.20 23.95 -15.97
C LEU A 136 -10.24 23.26 -16.85
N THR A 137 -10.17 21.94 -16.89
CA THR A 137 -11.19 21.07 -17.49
C THR A 137 -11.60 19.98 -16.49
N ARG A 138 -12.59 19.15 -16.83
CA ARG A 138 -13.05 18.03 -16.01
C ARG A 138 -13.13 16.75 -16.83
N TRP A 139 -12.90 15.62 -16.18
CA TRP A 139 -13.02 14.30 -16.78
C TRP A 139 -13.67 13.33 -15.77
N ASP A 140 -14.80 12.73 -16.15
CA ASP A 140 -15.43 11.63 -15.39
C ASP A 140 -14.75 10.31 -15.71
N VAL A 141 -13.54 10.15 -15.24
CA VAL A 141 -12.68 8.98 -15.48
C VAL A 141 -13.15 7.72 -14.76
N THR A 142 -13.97 7.85 -13.71
CA THR A 142 -14.47 6.69 -12.95
C THR A 142 -15.28 5.75 -13.84
N ARG A 143 -16.06 6.30 -14.76
CA ARG A 143 -16.80 5.50 -15.73
C ARG A 143 -15.87 4.71 -16.65
N ASP A 144 -14.86 5.37 -17.22
CA ASP A 144 -13.89 4.73 -18.13
C ASP A 144 -13.10 3.62 -17.42
N TYR A 145 -12.74 3.85 -16.16
CA TYR A 145 -12.10 2.85 -15.31
C TYR A 145 -13.01 1.63 -15.08
N LEU A 146 -14.26 1.84 -14.70
CA LEU A 146 -15.25 0.76 -14.52
C LEU A 146 -15.48 -0.03 -15.82
N ASP A 147 -15.59 0.67 -16.96
CA ASP A 147 -15.74 0.05 -18.27
C ASP A 147 -14.52 -0.81 -18.65
N SER A 148 -13.32 -0.41 -18.22
CA SER A 148 -12.09 -1.18 -18.42
C SER A 148 -12.07 -2.45 -17.58
N LEU A 149 -12.51 -2.37 -16.31
CA LEU A 149 -12.62 -3.53 -15.43
C LEU A 149 -13.68 -4.52 -15.93
N GLU A 150 -14.83 -4.05 -16.38
CA GLU A 150 -15.89 -4.89 -16.95
C GLU A 150 -15.42 -5.65 -18.20
N LYS A 151 -14.60 -5.04 -19.05
CA LYS A 151 -13.98 -5.72 -20.19
C LYS A 151 -12.96 -6.77 -19.80
N ARG A 152 -12.25 -6.56 -18.68
CA ARG A 152 -11.20 -7.46 -18.21
C ARG A 152 -11.75 -8.63 -17.39
N PHE A 153 -12.79 -8.38 -16.59
CA PHE A 153 -13.33 -9.36 -15.66
C PHE A 153 -14.76 -9.74 -16.05
N SER A 154 -14.98 -11.05 -16.12
CA SER A 154 -16.30 -11.64 -16.28
C SER A 154 -16.39 -12.86 -15.37
N ALA A 155 -17.34 -12.88 -14.45
CA ALA A 155 -17.46 -13.96 -13.48
C ALA A 155 -17.73 -15.30 -14.17
N PRO A 156 -16.82 -16.26 -14.14
CA PRO A 156 -17.06 -17.60 -14.70
C PRO A 156 -18.11 -18.36 -13.90
N LYS A 157 -18.28 -17.98 -12.63
CA LYS A 157 -19.29 -18.46 -11.70
C LYS A 157 -19.68 -17.30 -10.78
N PRO A 158 -20.98 -17.01 -10.59
CA PRO A 158 -21.42 -15.93 -9.72
C PRO A 158 -21.15 -16.29 -8.26
N LEU A 159 -20.08 -15.71 -7.68
CA LEU A 159 -19.84 -15.75 -6.25
C LEU A 159 -20.64 -14.64 -5.56
N HIS A 160 -20.85 -14.80 -4.26
CA HIS A 160 -21.36 -13.76 -3.38
C HIS A 160 -20.20 -13.04 -2.70
N ILE A 161 -20.03 -11.77 -3.00
CA ILE A 161 -18.94 -10.94 -2.47
C ILE A 161 -19.48 -9.96 -1.44
N LEU A 162 -18.89 -9.93 -0.25
CA LEU A 162 -19.10 -8.84 0.69
C LEU A 162 -18.04 -7.78 0.45
N VAL A 163 -18.47 -6.56 0.14
CA VAL A 163 -17.60 -5.40 -0.09
C VAL A 163 -17.68 -4.47 1.11
N ASP A 164 -16.58 -4.34 1.85
CA ASP A 164 -16.40 -3.37 2.93
C ASP A 164 -15.50 -2.23 2.43
N ALA A 165 -16.10 -1.09 2.12
CA ALA A 165 -15.36 0.10 1.67
C ALA A 165 -14.84 0.96 2.83
N GLY A 166 -15.16 0.63 4.09
CA GLY A 166 -14.76 1.42 5.27
C GLY A 166 -15.17 2.89 5.18
N ASN A 167 -16.28 3.20 4.52
CA ASN A 167 -16.74 4.56 4.19
C ASN A 167 -15.78 5.38 3.29
N GLY A 168 -14.75 4.73 2.73
CA GLY A 168 -13.69 5.35 1.93
C GLY A 168 -14.03 5.55 0.45
N ALA A 169 -13.03 5.87 -0.35
CA ALA A 169 -13.18 6.23 -1.76
C ALA A 169 -13.75 5.11 -2.64
N MET A 170 -13.62 3.84 -2.22
CA MET A 170 -14.19 2.68 -2.91
C MET A 170 -15.70 2.48 -2.69
N SER A 171 -16.36 3.27 -1.83
CA SER A 171 -17.76 3.10 -1.40
C SER A 171 -18.75 2.90 -2.56
N ARG A 172 -18.58 3.62 -3.66
CA ARG A 172 -19.45 3.49 -4.84
C ARG A 172 -18.82 2.72 -5.99
N VAL A 173 -17.49 2.74 -6.08
CA VAL A 173 -16.74 2.18 -7.21
C VAL A 173 -16.65 0.66 -7.10
N ALA A 174 -16.27 0.13 -5.93
CA ALA A 174 -16.06 -1.30 -5.77
C ALA A 174 -17.36 -2.13 -5.89
N PRO A 175 -18.48 -1.79 -5.23
CA PRO A 175 -19.72 -2.54 -5.41
C PRO A 175 -20.19 -2.59 -6.85
N GLU A 176 -20.09 -1.46 -7.57
CA GLU A 176 -20.48 -1.36 -8.98
C GLU A 176 -19.58 -2.22 -9.87
N ALA A 177 -18.26 -2.20 -9.67
CA ALA A 177 -17.33 -3.02 -10.43
C ALA A 177 -17.63 -4.53 -10.28
N PHE A 178 -17.87 -5.00 -9.06
CA PHE A 178 -18.23 -6.40 -8.82
C PHE A 178 -19.57 -6.80 -9.48
N ARG A 179 -20.58 -5.91 -9.44
CA ARG A 179 -21.86 -6.16 -10.12
C ARG A 179 -21.70 -6.25 -11.63
N ARG A 180 -20.94 -5.34 -12.24
CA ARG A 180 -20.66 -5.36 -13.68
C ARG A 180 -19.88 -6.60 -14.09
N ALA A 181 -18.99 -7.09 -13.24
CA ALA A 181 -18.30 -8.36 -13.46
C ALA A 181 -19.20 -9.59 -13.28
N GLY A 182 -20.46 -9.45 -12.84
CA GLY A 182 -21.44 -10.54 -12.70
C GLY A 182 -21.48 -11.21 -11.34
N TYR A 183 -20.90 -10.61 -10.31
CA TYR A 183 -20.95 -11.11 -8.94
C TYR A 183 -22.17 -10.60 -8.17
N ARG A 184 -22.69 -11.40 -7.23
CA ARG A 184 -23.67 -10.94 -6.25
C ARG A 184 -22.92 -10.15 -5.16
N VAL A 185 -23.42 -8.97 -4.77
CA VAL A 185 -22.74 -8.06 -3.84
C VAL A 185 -23.61 -7.77 -2.63
N THR A 186 -23.01 -7.92 -1.44
CA THR A 186 -23.49 -7.32 -0.20
C THR A 186 -22.55 -6.17 0.17
N GLU A 187 -23.13 -5.00 0.41
CA GLU A 187 -22.40 -3.80 0.77
C GLU A 187 -22.30 -3.64 2.29
N LEU A 188 -21.10 -3.31 2.77
CA LEU A 188 -20.84 -2.97 4.16
C LEU A 188 -20.02 -1.67 4.20
N PHE A 189 -20.47 -0.68 4.98
CA PHE A 189 -19.81 0.63 5.09
C PHE A 189 -19.51 1.27 3.74
N CYS A 190 -20.44 1.13 2.78
CA CYS A 190 -20.35 1.70 1.44
C CYS A 190 -21.06 3.07 1.30
N GLU A 191 -21.56 3.65 2.39
CA GLU A 191 -21.96 5.05 2.42
C GLU A 191 -20.73 5.93 2.58
N PRO A 192 -20.44 6.84 1.62
CA PRO A 192 -19.25 7.69 1.67
C PRO A 192 -19.25 8.61 2.90
N ASP A 193 -18.24 8.50 3.77
CA ASP A 193 -18.09 9.36 4.95
C ASP A 193 -16.61 9.52 5.34
N GLY A 194 -16.05 10.69 5.09
CA GLY A 194 -14.64 11.01 5.36
C GLY A 194 -14.25 11.08 6.84
N SER A 195 -15.19 10.87 7.77
CA SER A 195 -14.91 10.69 9.19
C SER A 195 -14.59 9.23 9.56
N PHE A 196 -14.82 8.26 8.65
CA PHE A 196 -14.59 6.83 8.85
C PHE A 196 -15.25 6.26 10.13
N PRO A 197 -16.58 6.43 10.31
CA PRO A 197 -17.23 6.19 11.60
C PRO A 197 -17.32 4.72 11.99
N ASN A 198 -17.17 3.79 11.05
CA ASN A 198 -17.45 2.38 11.27
C ASN A 198 -16.23 1.54 11.60
N ARG A 199 -15.08 1.85 11.03
CA ARG A 199 -13.78 1.24 11.32
C ARG A 199 -12.62 2.14 10.92
N SER A 200 -11.42 1.82 11.44
CA SER A 200 -10.17 2.43 10.93
C SER A 200 -10.08 2.26 9.41
N PRO A 201 -9.63 3.30 8.67
CA PRO A 201 -9.38 3.19 7.24
C PRO A 201 -8.16 2.29 6.90
N ASN A 202 -7.55 1.62 7.88
CA ASN A 202 -6.44 0.69 7.71
C ASN A 202 -6.88 -0.76 7.86
N PRO A 203 -7.29 -1.49 6.80
CA PRO A 203 -7.74 -2.87 6.90
C PRO A 203 -6.59 -3.87 7.19
N ALA A 204 -5.32 -3.46 7.03
CA ALA A 204 -4.17 -4.29 7.39
C ALA A 204 -4.00 -4.45 8.90
N ASP A 205 -4.65 -3.61 9.71
CA ASP A 205 -4.92 -3.87 11.12
C ASP A 205 -6.18 -4.74 11.22
N TYR A 206 -5.99 -6.06 11.22
CA TYR A 206 -7.11 -7.01 11.24
C TYR A 206 -8.01 -6.88 12.47
N SER A 207 -7.57 -6.20 13.53
CA SER A 207 -8.41 -5.95 14.72
C SER A 207 -9.64 -5.10 14.41
N CYS A 208 -9.58 -4.27 13.37
CA CYS A 208 -10.70 -3.43 12.95
C CYS A 208 -11.75 -4.18 12.09
N LEU A 209 -11.48 -5.42 11.66
CA LEU A 209 -12.32 -6.18 10.74
C LEU A 209 -13.39 -7.05 11.43
N GLY A 210 -13.60 -6.93 12.74
CA GLY A 210 -14.56 -7.75 13.48
C GLY A 210 -15.98 -7.72 12.88
N LYS A 211 -16.50 -6.51 12.60
CA LYS A 211 -17.82 -6.34 11.96
C LYS A 211 -17.85 -6.90 10.53
N THR A 212 -16.77 -6.77 9.79
CA THR A 212 -16.64 -7.34 8.43
C THR A 212 -16.68 -8.86 8.49
N SER A 213 -15.96 -9.47 9.43
CA SER A 213 -15.97 -10.92 9.69
C SER A 213 -17.37 -11.44 10.05
N GLU A 214 -18.09 -10.73 10.92
CA GLU A 214 -19.47 -11.05 11.27
C GLU A 214 -20.42 -10.96 10.08
N ALA A 215 -20.30 -9.90 9.28
CA ALA A 215 -21.13 -9.68 8.11
C ALA A 215 -20.92 -10.74 7.03
N VAL A 216 -19.66 -11.17 6.76
CA VAL A 216 -19.36 -12.27 5.84
C VAL A 216 -20.12 -13.53 6.24
N ARG A 217 -20.04 -13.93 7.51
CA ARG A 217 -20.75 -15.09 8.02
C ARG A 217 -22.28 -14.94 7.94
N ALA A 218 -22.78 -13.76 8.33
CA ALA A 218 -24.21 -13.51 8.41
C ALA A 218 -24.90 -13.51 7.02
N CYS A 219 -24.24 -12.99 5.98
CA CYS A 219 -24.80 -12.98 4.64
C CYS A 219 -24.43 -14.22 3.80
N GLY A 220 -23.54 -15.08 4.31
CA GLY A 220 -23.05 -16.26 3.60
C GLY A 220 -22.27 -15.88 2.33
N ALA A 221 -21.41 -14.87 2.42
CA ALA A 221 -20.54 -14.50 1.32
C ALA A 221 -19.45 -15.55 1.08
N ASP A 222 -19.10 -15.78 -0.19
CA ASP A 222 -18.02 -16.67 -0.59
C ASP A 222 -16.63 -16.01 -0.38
N LEU A 223 -16.62 -14.67 -0.40
CA LEU A 223 -15.43 -13.84 -0.25
C LEU A 223 -15.81 -12.50 0.37
N GLY A 224 -15.08 -12.06 1.38
CA GLY A 224 -15.09 -10.69 1.87
C GLY A 224 -13.90 -9.91 1.35
N VAL A 225 -14.08 -8.62 1.06
CA VAL A 225 -12.99 -7.70 0.73
C VAL A 225 -13.14 -6.39 1.50
N ALA A 226 -12.06 -5.95 2.16
CA ALA A 226 -11.98 -4.68 2.88
C ALA A 226 -10.94 -3.78 2.24
N PHE A 227 -11.34 -2.56 1.87
CA PHE A 227 -10.47 -1.54 1.25
C PHE A 227 -9.97 -0.54 2.28
N ASP A 228 -8.81 0.09 2.01
CA ASP A 228 -8.35 1.24 2.76
C ASP A 228 -9.03 2.55 2.30
N GLY A 229 -8.66 3.67 2.94
CA GLY A 229 -9.39 4.93 2.76
C GLY A 229 -9.39 5.47 1.34
N ASP A 230 -8.32 5.28 0.56
CA ASP A 230 -8.22 5.71 -0.84
C ASP A 230 -8.21 4.55 -1.85
N GLY A 231 -8.32 3.30 -1.38
CA GLY A 231 -8.64 2.14 -2.20
C GLY A 231 -7.47 1.54 -2.97
N ASP A 232 -6.22 1.90 -2.67
CA ASP A 232 -5.05 1.27 -3.27
C ASP A 232 -4.64 -0.04 -2.58
N ARG A 233 -5.28 -0.38 -1.44
CA ARG A 233 -5.08 -1.63 -0.69
C ARG A 233 -6.35 -2.44 -0.58
N ALA A 234 -6.18 -3.77 -0.53
CA ALA A 234 -7.24 -4.70 -0.23
C ALA A 234 -6.79 -5.78 0.76
N VAL A 235 -7.69 -6.15 1.68
CA VAL A 235 -7.56 -7.30 2.57
C VAL A 235 -8.73 -8.23 2.32
N PHE A 236 -8.47 -9.51 2.21
CA PHE A 236 -9.47 -10.53 1.93
C PHE A 236 -9.91 -11.25 3.19
N LEU A 237 -11.17 -11.67 3.23
CA LEU A 237 -11.72 -12.55 4.25
C LEU A 237 -12.29 -13.77 3.54
N ASP A 238 -12.03 -14.96 4.09
CA ASP A 238 -12.61 -16.18 3.57
C ASP A 238 -14.10 -16.31 3.94
N GLU A 239 -14.76 -17.34 3.46
CA GLU A 239 -16.19 -17.60 3.70
C GLU A 239 -16.54 -17.86 5.18
N THR A 240 -15.53 -18.11 6.04
CA THR A 240 -15.72 -18.22 7.49
C THR A 240 -15.64 -16.86 8.18
N GLY A 241 -15.32 -15.80 7.42
CA GLY A 241 -15.07 -14.45 7.90
C GLY A 241 -13.67 -14.28 8.53
N ALA A 242 -12.76 -15.23 8.33
CA ALA A 242 -11.38 -15.10 8.80
C ALA A 242 -10.57 -14.21 7.83
N PRO A 243 -9.89 -13.17 8.33
CA PRO A 243 -8.97 -12.39 7.51
C PRO A 243 -7.82 -13.26 6.98
N VAL A 244 -7.56 -13.16 5.69
CA VAL A 244 -6.44 -13.83 5.03
C VAL A 244 -5.21 -12.93 5.10
N GLN A 245 -4.10 -13.47 5.59
CA GLN A 245 -2.82 -12.76 5.60
C GLN A 245 -2.44 -12.30 4.20
N ASN A 246 -2.00 -11.05 4.06
CA ASN A 246 -1.66 -10.47 2.75
C ASN A 246 -0.55 -11.24 2.03
N GLU A 247 0.37 -11.86 2.77
CA GLU A 247 1.38 -12.77 2.23
C GLU A 247 0.75 -13.99 1.55
N LYS A 248 -0.30 -14.60 2.15
CA LYS A 248 -1.01 -15.73 1.53
C LYS A 248 -1.76 -15.29 0.27
N SER A 249 -2.36 -14.11 0.29
CA SER A 249 -3.02 -13.51 -0.87
C SER A 249 -2.02 -13.30 -2.01
N LEU A 250 -0.84 -12.76 -1.70
CA LEU A 250 0.23 -12.59 -2.70
C LEU A 250 0.71 -13.94 -3.26
N VAL A 251 0.84 -14.98 -2.42
CA VAL A 251 1.20 -16.33 -2.89
C VAL A 251 0.17 -16.87 -3.87
N LEU A 252 -1.14 -16.65 -3.65
CA LEU A 252 -2.16 -17.04 -4.61
C LEU A 252 -2.00 -16.30 -5.96
N PHE A 253 -1.73 -15.00 -5.94
CA PHE A 253 -1.46 -14.24 -7.16
C PHE A 253 -0.18 -14.71 -7.87
N ILE A 254 0.90 -14.99 -7.13
CA ILE A 254 2.14 -15.54 -7.69
C ILE A 254 1.87 -16.86 -8.41
N ARG A 255 1.19 -17.79 -7.74
CA ARG A 255 0.87 -19.11 -8.33
C ARG A 255 -0.01 -19.01 -9.56
N ALA A 256 -0.94 -18.05 -9.60
CA ALA A 256 -1.79 -17.84 -10.76
C ALA A 256 -1.06 -17.20 -11.94
N LEU A 257 -0.28 -16.14 -11.68
CA LEU A 257 0.33 -15.33 -12.72
C LEU A 257 1.63 -15.90 -13.28
N LEU A 258 2.40 -16.66 -12.47
CA LEU A 258 3.66 -17.25 -12.90
C LEU A 258 3.51 -18.67 -13.47
N LYS A 259 2.31 -19.24 -13.48
CA LYS A 259 2.06 -20.62 -13.89
C LYS A 259 2.59 -20.94 -15.29
N GLU A 260 2.41 -20.03 -16.23
CA GLU A 260 2.81 -20.24 -17.64
C GLU A 260 4.10 -19.48 -17.99
N HIS A 261 4.37 -18.37 -17.32
CA HIS A 261 5.50 -17.48 -17.61
C HIS A 261 6.19 -17.04 -16.31
N PRO A 262 7.24 -17.77 -15.88
CA PRO A 262 8.04 -17.35 -14.74
C PRO A 262 8.64 -15.97 -14.95
N THR A 263 8.40 -15.07 -14.01
CA THR A 263 8.87 -13.66 -14.04
C THR A 263 9.45 -13.26 -12.69
N PRO A 264 10.15 -12.11 -12.61
CA PRO A 264 10.45 -11.50 -11.31
C PRO A 264 9.18 -11.18 -10.52
N VAL A 265 9.29 -11.29 -9.20
CA VAL A 265 8.27 -10.85 -8.23
C VAL A 265 8.94 -9.96 -7.20
N VAL A 266 8.41 -8.75 -7.02
CA VAL A 266 8.90 -7.81 -6.02
C VAL A 266 8.03 -7.89 -4.77
N TYR A 267 8.65 -7.90 -3.60
CA TYR A 267 7.93 -7.95 -2.33
C TYR A 267 8.67 -7.23 -1.22
N ASP A 268 7.90 -6.77 -0.23
CA ASP A 268 8.44 -6.14 0.97
C ASP A 268 9.35 -7.12 1.72
N GLN A 269 10.60 -6.72 1.96
CA GLN A 269 11.60 -7.57 2.62
C GLN A 269 11.19 -8.04 4.03
N LYS A 270 10.22 -7.40 4.67
CA LYS A 270 9.69 -7.84 5.96
C LYS A 270 8.56 -8.88 5.84
N SER A 271 8.18 -9.26 4.63
CA SER A 271 7.21 -10.32 4.39
C SER A 271 7.76 -11.68 4.80
N SER A 272 6.85 -12.61 5.09
CA SER A 272 7.18 -14.01 5.37
C SER A 272 7.98 -14.65 4.22
N SER A 273 8.89 -15.56 4.57
CA SER A 273 9.68 -16.36 3.63
C SER A 273 8.82 -17.18 2.65
N VAL A 274 7.56 -17.42 2.98
CA VAL A 274 6.60 -18.13 2.13
C VAL A 274 6.47 -17.48 0.73
N ILE A 275 6.66 -16.15 0.63
CA ILE A 275 6.62 -15.46 -0.66
C ILE A 275 7.83 -15.86 -1.51
N ARG A 276 9.04 -15.78 -0.93
CA ARG A 276 10.27 -16.19 -1.62
C ARG A 276 10.19 -17.64 -2.08
N GLU A 277 9.70 -18.51 -1.21
CA GLU A 277 9.52 -19.94 -1.51
C GLU A 277 8.55 -20.16 -2.66
N ALA A 278 7.38 -19.50 -2.64
CA ALA A 278 6.40 -19.60 -3.72
C ALA A 278 6.93 -19.08 -5.06
N VAL A 279 7.70 -17.99 -5.07
CA VAL A 279 8.32 -17.47 -6.30
C VAL A 279 9.30 -18.48 -6.88
N LEU A 280 10.15 -19.07 -6.04
CA LEU A 280 11.12 -20.10 -6.48
C LEU A 280 10.42 -21.39 -6.95
N GLU A 281 9.36 -21.82 -6.25
CA GLU A 281 8.52 -22.97 -6.65
C GLU A 281 7.95 -22.78 -8.07
N MET A 282 7.56 -21.54 -8.41
CA MET A 282 7.04 -21.19 -9.73
C MET A 282 8.13 -20.87 -10.76
N GLY A 283 9.43 -21.06 -10.43
CA GLY A 283 10.55 -20.76 -11.32
C GLY A 283 10.83 -19.28 -11.55
N GLY A 284 10.22 -18.40 -10.76
CA GLY A 284 10.40 -16.95 -10.83
C GLY A 284 11.66 -16.47 -10.10
N THR A 285 11.92 -15.16 -10.18
CA THR A 285 13.04 -14.50 -9.48
C THR A 285 12.51 -13.67 -8.31
N PRO A 286 12.80 -14.01 -7.04
CA PRO A 286 12.37 -13.24 -5.88
C PRO A 286 13.22 -11.98 -5.71
N LEU A 287 12.58 -10.82 -5.68
CA LEU A 287 13.20 -9.50 -5.55
C LEU A 287 12.69 -8.79 -4.29
N PRO A 288 13.34 -8.97 -3.12
CA PRO A 288 12.97 -8.22 -1.93
C PRO A 288 13.29 -6.74 -2.11
N GLU A 289 12.42 -5.86 -1.61
CA GLU A 289 12.61 -4.42 -1.60
C GLU A 289 12.27 -3.86 -0.21
N ARG A 290 12.77 -2.68 0.11
CA ARG A 290 12.40 -1.98 1.35
C ARG A 290 10.91 -1.61 1.36
N SER A 291 10.34 -1.55 2.57
CA SER A 291 8.92 -1.19 2.75
C SER A 291 8.60 0.19 2.18
N GLY A 292 7.47 0.28 1.50
CA GLY A 292 6.94 1.52 0.95
C GLY A 292 6.59 1.38 -0.53
N HIS A 293 5.32 1.66 -0.83
CA HIS A 293 4.73 1.43 -2.16
C HIS A 293 5.54 2.00 -3.32
N ALA A 294 6.15 3.18 -3.16
CA ALA A 294 6.93 3.82 -4.22
C ALA A 294 8.24 3.07 -4.53
N PHE A 295 8.89 2.48 -3.53
CA PHE A 295 10.11 1.68 -3.73
C PHE A 295 9.78 0.34 -4.39
N ILE A 296 8.73 -0.33 -3.91
CA ILE A 296 8.20 -1.56 -4.51
C ILE A 296 7.80 -1.29 -5.97
N LYS A 297 7.04 -0.21 -6.23
CA LYS A 297 6.62 0.19 -7.58
C LYS A 297 7.80 0.44 -8.51
N LYS A 298 8.82 1.17 -8.03
CA LYS A 298 10.01 1.44 -8.83
C LYS A 298 10.72 0.15 -9.23
N ARG A 299 11.01 -0.72 -8.26
CA ARG A 299 11.68 -1.99 -8.54
C ARG A 299 10.83 -2.91 -9.41
N PHE A 300 9.52 -2.92 -9.21
CA PHE A 300 8.55 -3.66 -10.01
C PHE A 300 8.61 -3.24 -11.49
N LEU A 301 8.57 -1.93 -11.78
CA LEU A 301 8.65 -1.39 -13.13
C LEU A 301 10.01 -1.65 -13.77
N ASP A 302 11.10 -1.38 -13.04
CA ASP A 302 12.47 -1.55 -13.54
C ASP A 302 12.80 -3.00 -13.94
N ASN A 303 12.13 -3.98 -13.33
CA ASN A 303 12.40 -5.40 -13.57
C ASN A 303 11.31 -6.11 -14.39
N GLY A 304 10.28 -5.41 -14.85
CA GLY A 304 9.19 -6.01 -15.60
C GLY A 304 8.48 -7.14 -14.86
N ALA A 305 8.30 -6.98 -13.54
CA ALA A 305 7.69 -8.01 -12.72
C ALA A 305 6.21 -8.21 -13.07
N ALA A 306 5.70 -9.44 -13.02
CA ALA A 306 4.28 -9.72 -13.27
C ALA A 306 3.40 -9.31 -12.08
N VAL A 307 3.94 -9.42 -10.88
CA VAL A 307 3.23 -9.09 -9.64
C VAL A 307 4.20 -8.57 -8.60
N ALA A 308 3.72 -7.67 -7.75
CA ALA A 308 4.41 -7.30 -6.53
C ALA A 308 3.41 -7.12 -5.38
N GLY A 309 3.91 -7.13 -4.13
CA GLY A 309 3.04 -6.91 -2.98
C GLY A 309 3.76 -6.53 -1.70
N GLU A 310 2.98 -5.96 -0.80
CA GLU A 310 3.41 -5.57 0.54
C GLU A 310 2.54 -6.23 1.62
N VAL A 311 3.08 -6.36 2.81
CA VAL A 311 2.32 -6.79 4.01
C VAL A 311 1.16 -5.85 4.33
N SER A 312 1.20 -4.62 3.84
CA SER A 312 0.17 -3.60 4.00
C SER A 312 -1.09 -3.81 3.14
N GLY A 313 -1.05 -4.75 2.18
CA GLY A 313 -2.17 -5.03 1.26
C GLY A 313 -2.13 -4.28 -0.07
N HIS A 314 -1.01 -3.62 -0.41
CA HIS A 314 -0.77 -3.19 -1.78
C HIS A 314 -0.43 -4.39 -2.65
N PHE A 315 -1.09 -4.51 -3.79
CA PHE A 315 -0.80 -5.49 -4.83
C PHE A 315 -0.64 -4.78 -6.18
N PHE A 316 0.48 -5.03 -6.84
CA PHE A 316 0.84 -4.46 -8.13
C PHE A 316 0.72 -5.54 -9.21
N PHE A 317 0.19 -5.18 -10.36
CA PHE A 317 0.02 -6.12 -11.47
C PHE A 317 0.72 -5.60 -12.72
N GLY A 318 1.50 -6.44 -13.39
CA GLY A 318 2.24 -6.10 -14.62
C GLY A 318 1.32 -5.59 -15.73
N GLU A 319 0.11 -6.13 -15.80
CA GLU A 319 -0.94 -5.68 -16.70
C GLU A 319 -1.30 -4.19 -16.50
N LEU A 320 -1.32 -3.72 -15.25
CA LEU A 320 -1.62 -2.33 -14.91
C LEU A 320 -0.37 -1.44 -14.92
N GLY A 321 0.74 -1.91 -14.34
CA GLY A 321 1.94 -1.13 -14.06
C GLY A 321 1.85 -0.32 -12.76
N TYR A 322 0.83 -0.57 -11.93
CA TYR A 322 0.61 0.10 -10.64
C TYR A 322 -0.17 -0.80 -9.68
N ASP A 323 -0.31 -0.35 -8.44
CA ASP A 323 -1.09 -0.99 -7.39
C ASP A 323 -2.56 -0.59 -7.48
N ASP A 324 -3.44 -1.58 -7.27
CA ASP A 324 -4.88 -1.38 -7.35
C ASP A 324 -5.62 -2.41 -6.48
N GLY A 325 -6.22 -1.92 -5.39
CA GLY A 325 -6.96 -2.77 -4.46
C GLY A 325 -8.19 -3.43 -5.09
N LEU A 326 -8.89 -2.71 -5.98
CA LEU A 326 -10.09 -3.26 -6.64
C LEU A 326 -9.73 -4.27 -7.74
N PHE A 327 -8.68 -4.02 -8.51
CA PHE A 327 -8.16 -5.01 -9.46
C PHE A 327 -7.71 -6.28 -8.74
N ALA A 328 -6.99 -6.13 -7.61
CA ALA A 328 -6.61 -7.27 -6.77
C ALA A 328 -7.84 -8.04 -6.27
N ALA A 329 -8.90 -7.33 -5.87
CA ALA A 329 -10.11 -7.94 -5.36
C ALA A 329 -10.89 -8.70 -6.45
N LEU A 330 -11.01 -8.15 -7.64
CA LEU A 330 -11.61 -8.84 -8.79
C LEU A 330 -10.77 -10.05 -9.23
N THR A 331 -9.44 -9.93 -9.22
CA THR A 331 -8.52 -11.05 -9.50
C THR A 331 -8.67 -12.16 -8.48
N MET A 332 -8.78 -11.86 -7.19
CA MET A 332 -9.02 -12.86 -6.15
C MET A 332 -10.38 -13.55 -6.35
N ALA A 333 -11.44 -12.80 -6.63
CA ALA A 333 -12.76 -13.38 -6.90
C ALA A 333 -12.73 -14.31 -8.13
N GLU A 334 -12.04 -13.92 -9.20
CA GLU A 334 -11.85 -14.74 -10.40
C GLU A 334 -11.10 -16.03 -10.07
N LEU A 335 -10.01 -15.97 -9.28
CA LEU A 335 -9.24 -17.13 -8.83
C LEU A 335 -10.10 -18.11 -8.02
N VAL A 336 -10.88 -17.62 -7.06
CA VAL A 336 -11.79 -18.44 -6.26
C VAL A 336 -12.83 -19.10 -7.16
N ALA A 337 -13.46 -18.33 -8.05
CA ALA A 337 -14.47 -18.84 -8.98
C ALA A 337 -13.92 -19.92 -9.94
N GLN A 338 -12.74 -19.73 -10.50
CA GLN A 338 -12.09 -20.66 -11.42
C GLN A 338 -11.59 -21.92 -10.73
N SER A 339 -11.11 -21.81 -9.48
CA SER A 339 -10.60 -22.96 -8.72
C SER A 339 -11.68 -23.98 -8.34
N GLY A 340 -12.93 -23.52 -8.22
CA GLY A 340 -14.05 -24.30 -7.65
C GLY A 340 -13.91 -24.64 -6.17
N LYS A 341 -12.90 -24.06 -5.49
CA LYS A 341 -12.62 -24.24 -4.06
C LYS A 341 -13.00 -22.98 -3.27
N ARG A 342 -13.18 -23.11 -1.99
CA ARG A 342 -13.35 -21.99 -1.07
C ARG A 342 -12.00 -21.29 -0.86
N LEU A 343 -12.03 -20.02 -0.49
CA LEU A 343 -10.80 -19.28 -0.21
C LEU A 343 -10.03 -19.89 0.96
N SER A 344 -10.73 -20.33 2.02
CA SER A 344 -10.11 -21.03 3.16
C SER A 344 -9.34 -22.30 2.73
N GLU A 345 -9.85 -23.05 1.76
CA GLU A 345 -9.20 -24.26 1.24
C GLU A 345 -7.95 -23.88 0.42
N LEU A 346 -8.02 -22.81 -0.39
CA LEU A 346 -6.88 -22.33 -1.19
C LEU A 346 -5.71 -21.87 -0.31
N VAL A 347 -6.01 -21.19 0.82
CA VAL A 347 -4.97 -20.67 1.73
C VAL A 347 -4.51 -21.67 2.77
N SER A 348 -5.26 -22.76 3.03
CA SER A 348 -4.91 -23.76 4.04
C SER A 348 -3.58 -24.47 3.76
N GLY A 349 -3.25 -24.66 2.47
CA GLY A 349 -1.98 -25.25 2.04
C GLY A 349 -0.79 -24.28 2.08
N ILE A 350 -1.01 -22.99 2.41
CA ILE A 350 0.06 -21.99 2.52
C ILE A 350 0.39 -21.85 4.00
N VAL A 351 1.43 -22.55 4.44
CA VAL A 351 1.87 -22.53 5.83
C VAL A 351 2.92 -21.43 6.02
N CYS A 352 2.49 -20.30 6.63
CA CYS A 352 3.43 -19.25 7.03
C CYS A 352 4.16 -19.70 8.32
N PRO A 353 5.48 -19.63 8.36
CA PRO A 353 6.23 -19.85 9.59
C PRO A 353 5.84 -18.85 10.70
N PRO A 354 6.07 -19.17 11.98
CA PRO A 354 5.90 -18.21 13.06
C PRO A 354 6.68 -16.92 12.81
N ILE A 355 5.97 -15.79 12.83
CA ILE A 355 6.54 -14.47 12.56
C ILE A 355 6.06 -13.47 13.60
N THR A 356 6.91 -12.55 14.02
CA THR A 356 6.50 -11.46 14.93
C THR A 356 5.70 -10.39 14.20
N PRO A 357 4.87 -9.61 14.90
CA PRO A 357 4.48 -8.29 14.39
C PRO A 357 5.72 -7.38 14.25
N ASP A 358 5.54 -6.16 13.71
CA ASP A 358 6.57 -5.12 13.78
C ASP A 358 6.74 -4.70 15.26
N LEU A 359 7.77 -5.23 15.94
CA LEU A 359 8.11 -4.87 17.31
C LEU A 359 8.77 -3.49 17.31
N ARG A 360 8.18 -2.54 18.04
CA ARG A 360 8.66 -1.16 18.13
C ARG A 360 9.36 -0.95 19.47
N ILE A 361 10.66 -0.66 19.42
CA ILE A 361 11.52 -0.56 20.59
C ILE A 361 11.99 0.88 20.70
N ALA A 362 11.68 1.55 21.82
CA ALA A 362 12.14 2.93 22.08
C ALA A 362 13.70 2.95 22.03
N CYS A 363 14.25 3.86 21.22
CA CYS A 363 15.69 4.00 21.01
C CYS A 363 16.01 5.44 20.61
N PRO A 364 16.79 6.19 21.40
CA PRO A 364 17.21 7.54 21.05
C PRO A 364 17.92 7.57 19.69
N TYR A 365 17.71 8.62 18.91
CA TYR A 365 18.32 8.75 17.58
C TYR A 365 19.86 8.54 17.60
N ALA A 366 20.52 9.04 18.61
CA ALA A 366 21.96 8.92 18.77
C ALA A 366 22.46 7.46 18.96
N GLU A 367 21.60 6.56 19.45
CA GLU A 367 21.94 5.17 19.75
C GLU A 367 21.52 4.19 18.65
N GLN A 368 20.59 4.59 17.77
CA GLN A 368 20.03 3.69 16.78
C GLN A 368 21.08 2.98 15.92
N GLN A 369 22.13 3.70 15.49
CA GLN A 369 23.19 3.08 14.69
C GLN A 369 23.96 2.03 15.50
N SER A 370 24.31 2.32 16.73
CA SER A 370 25.02 1.39 17.60
C SER A 370 24.23 0.09 17.84
N TRP A 371 22.89 0.18 17.93
CA TRP A 371 22.05 -1.02 18.08
C TRP A 371 22.03 -1.86 16.81
N LEU A 372 21.95 -1.22 15.63
CA LEU A 372 22.08 -1.92 14.36
C LEU A 372 23.43 -2.60 14.19
N ASP A 373 24.52 -1.92 14.55
CA ASP A 373 25.87 -2.47 14.45
C ASP A 373 26.06 -3.71 15.35
N ARG A 374 25.46 -3.68 16.56
CA ARG A 374 25.45 -4.85 17.46
C ARG A 374 24.65 -6.01 16.91
N ALA A 375 23.48 -5.75 16.34
CA ALA A 375 22.65 -6.77 15.71
C ALA A 375 23.34 -7.39 14.50
N GLU A 376 24.04 -6.58 13.68
CA GLU A 376 24.85 -7.07 12.57
C GLU A 376 26.04 -7.93 13.03
N ALA A 377 26.76 -7.48 14.05
CA ALA A 377 27.87 -8.24 14.62
C ALA A 377 27.39 -9.60 15.15
N LEU A 378 26.25 -9.64 15.85
CA LEU A 378 25.60 -10.89 16.24
C LEU A 378 25.28 -11.75 15.03
N ALA A 379 24.59 -11.22 14.04
CA ALA A 379 24.16 -11.94 12.84
C ALA A 379 25.36 -12.63 12.16
N ARG A 380 26.45 -11.91 11.95
CA ARG A 380 27.69 -12.44 11.37
C ARG A 380 28.34 -13.51 12.24
N SER A 381 28.34 -13.31 13.56
CA SER A 381 28.95 -14.27 14.51
C SER A 381 28.22 -15.62 14.55
N ILE A 382 26.93 -15.65 14.22
CA ILE A 382 26.10 -16.86 14.19
C ILE A 382 25.84 -17.35 12.76
N GLY A 383 26.55 -16.83 11.76
CA GLY A 383 26.59 -17.35 10.40
C GLY A 383 25.44 -16.92 9.50
N ALA A 384 24.82 -15.76 9.77
CA ALA A 384 23.79 -15.21 8.89
C ALA A 384 24.36 -14.62 7.60
N GLU A 385 23.58 -14.70 6.52
CA GLU A 385 23.72 -13.84 5.37
C GLU A 385 23.09 -12.47 5.70
N VAL A 386 23.89 -11.38 5.60
CA VAL A 386 23.45 -10.03 5.99
C VAL A 386 23.23 -9.15 4.78
N SER A 387 22.08 -8.47 4.74
CA SER A 387 21.76 -7.44 3.74
C SER A 387 21.38 -6.11 4.39
N HIS A 388 21.62 -5.00 3.68
CA HIS A 388 21.43 -3.62 4.15
C HIS A 388 20.44 -2.83 3.26
N LEU A 389 19.48 -3.50 2.69
CA LEU A 389 18.49 -2.85 1.82
C LEU A 389 17.65 -1.78 2.57
N ASP A 390 17.26 -2.09 3.82
CA ASP A 390 16.60 -1.15 4.74
C ASP A 390 16.91 -1.60 6.19
N GLY A 391 17.97 -1.10 6.76
CA GLY A 391 18.49 -1.54 8.05
C GLY A 391 19.39 -2.76 7.96
N VAL A 392 19.31 -3.66 8.93
CA VAL A 392 20.07 -4.92 9.01
C VAL A 392 19.09 -6.09 8.92
N ARG A 393 19.10 -6.79 7.80
CA ARG A 393 18.41 -8.06 7.65
C ARG A 393 19.43 -9.19 7.71
N ALA A 394 19.16 -10.16 8.57
CA ALA A 394 19.98 -11.36 8.78
C ALA A 394 19.15 -12.59 8.41
N ASP A 395 19.56 -13.30 7.37
CA ASP A 395 18.90 -14.52 6.89
C ASP A 395 19.68 -15.76 7.31
N PHE A 396 18.97 -16.75 7.85
CA PHE A 396 19.46 -18.05 8.28
C PHE A 396 18.72 -19.17 7.53
N PRO A 397 19.22 -20.40 7.52
CA PRO A 397 18.51 -21.52 6.90
C PRO A 397 17.13 -21.81 7.51
N ASP A 398 16.90 -21.40 8.75
CA ASP A 398 15.71 -21.70 9.56
C ASP A 398 14.96 -20.47 10.07
N GLY A 399 15.27 -19.28 9.54
CA GLY A 399 14.58 -18.04 9.90
C GLY A 399 15.34 -16.78 9.49
N TRP A 400 14.84 -15.64 9.89
CA TRP A 400 15.47 -14.34 9.66
C TRP A 400 15.05 -13.32 10.72
N PHE A 401 15.84 -12.27 10.90
CA PHE A 401 15.38 -11.04 11.53
C PHE A 401 15.71 -9.81 10.69
N LEU A 402 14.91 -8.77 10.83
CA LEU A 402 15.12 -7.45 10.26
C LEU A 402 15.06 -6.42 11.38
N MET A 403 16.11 -5.65 11.54
CA MET A 403 16.17 -4.52 12.46
C MET A 403 16.44 -3.24 11.67
N ARG A 404 15.60 -2.22 11.85
CA ARG A 404 15.72 -0.95 11.12
C ARG A 404 15.37 0.25 11.98
N LYS A 405 15.92 1.41 11.60
CA LYS A 405 15.57 2.69 12.21
C LYS A 405 14.14 3.09 11.83
N SER A 406 13.42 3.66 12.78
CA SER A 406 12.18 4.36 12.43
C SER A 406 12.51 5.74 11.83
N VAL A 407 11.84 6.09 10.74
CA VAL A 407 11.98 7.39 10.09
C VAL A 407 11.20 8.49 10.84
N THR A 408 10.20 8.08 11.64
CA THR A 408 9.21 9.01 12.22
C THR A 408 9.26 9.14 13.73
N ALA A 409 10.02 8.29 14.43
CA ALA A 409 10.07 8.25 15.89
C ALA A 409 11.43 7.77 16.42
N GLU A 410 11.75 8.13 17.67
CA GLU A 410 12.92 7.62 18.40
C GLU A 410 12.71 6.15 18.78
N GLN A 411 12.77 5.28 17.78
CA GLN A 411 12.59 3.84 17.94
C GLN A 411 13.30 3.04 16.84
N ILE A 412 13.58 1.79 17.17
CA ILE A 412 13.96 0.74 16.23
C ILE A 412 12.73 -0.13 15.98
N THR A 413 12.57 -0.61 14.76
CA THR A 413 11.61 -1.66 14.42
C THR A 413 12.35 -2.97 14.23
N LEU A 414 11.90 -4.03 14.91
CA LEU A 414 12.37 -5.39 14.74
C LEU A 414 11.22 -6.28 14.26
N ARG A 415 11.50 -7.10 13.26
CA ARG A 415 10.62 -8.20 12.83
C ARG A 415 11.46 -9.46 12.65
N ALA A 416 10.94 -10.60 13.06
CA ALA A 416 11.63 -11.87 12.95
C ALA A 416 10.67 -12.99 12.59
N GLU A 417 11.18 -13.99 11.87
CA GLU A 417 10.49 -15.21 11.49
C GLU A 417 11.42 -16.40 11.71
N ALA A 418 10.85 -17.53 12.13
CA ALA A 418 11.59 -18.79 12.15
C ALA A 418 10.65 -19.97 11.88
N ARG A 419 11.20 -21.13 11.49
CA ARG A 419 10.42 -22.34 11.16
C ARG A 419 9.58 -22.87 12.30
N THR A 420 9.99 -22.66 13.57
CA THR A 420 9.23 -23.04 14.75
C THR A 420 9.17 -21.90 15.76
N ARG A 421 8.21 -21.96 16.69
CA ARG A 421 8.07 -20.95 17.76
C ARG A 421 9.26 -20.94 18.69
N GLU A 422 9.80 -22.13 19.01
CA GLU A 422 10.98 -22.29 19.87
C GLU A 422 12.21 -21.64 19.24
N ARG A 423 12.38 -21.82 17.93
CA ARG A 423 13.46 -21.19 17.19
C ARG A 423 13.30 -19.67 17.07
N LEU A 424 12.06 -19.20 16.87
CA LEU A 424 11.74 -17.77 16.85
C LEU A 424 12.09 -17.13 18.20
N GLN A 425 11.69 -17.75 19.32
CA GLN A 425 12.00 -17.25 20.65
C GLN A 425 13.54 -17.25 20.89
N ALA A 426 14.23 -18.32 20.53
CA ALA A 426 15.69 -18.37 20.65
C ALA A 426 16.40 -17.27 19.84
N LEU A 427 15.89 -16.95 18.65
CA LEU A 427 16.42 -15.87 17.83
C LEU A 427 16.18 -14.49 18.49
N LEU A 428 14.99 -14.27 19.03
CA LEU A 428 14.68 -13.04 19.78
C LEU A 428 15.52 -12.90 21.04
N ASP A 429 15.78 -13.99 21.78
CA ASP A 429 16.63 -13.98 22.96
C ASP A 429 18.09 -13.64 22.61
N GLN A 430 18.59 -14.13 21.48
CA GLN A 430 19.94 -13.78 20.98
C GLN A 430 20.01 -12.28 20.63
N VAL A 431 19.01 -11.73 19.92
CA VAL A 431 18.95 -10.30 19.61
C VAL A 431 18.82 -9.46 20.90
N ALA A 432 17.97 -9.89 21.85
CA ALA A 432 17.82 -9.23 23.14
C ALA A 432 19.13 -9.19 23.93
N GLY A 433 19.95 -10.24 23.81
CA GLY A 433 21.26 -10.36 24.48
C GLY A 433 22.27 -9.26 24.10
N VAL A 434 22.18 -8.72 22.89
CA VAL A 434 23.06 -7.65 22.38
C VAL A 434 22.48 -6.23 22.50
N LEU A 435 21.21 -6.12 22.90
CA LEU A 435 20.52 -4.84 23.10
C LEU A 435 20.56 -4.43 24.59
N PRO A 436 20.42 -3.13 24.90
CA PRO A 436 20.28 -2.66 26.27
C PRO A 436 19.11 -3.31 27.00
N GLU A 437 19.23 -3.45 28.34
CA GLU A 437 18.22 -4.13 29.15
C GLU A 437 16.82 -3.55 28.99
N ALA A 438 16.69 -2.21 28.88
CA ALA A 438 15.42 -1.53 28.66
C ALA A 438 14.70 -1.92 27.33
N ALA A 439 15.44 -2.46 26.37
CA ALA A 439 14.87 -2.92 25.09
C ALA A 439 14.32 -4.36 25.13
N ARG A 440 14.75 -5.15 26.13
CA ARG A 440 14.49 -6.62 26.18
C ARG A 440 13.03 -6.95 26.43
N ASP A 441 12.31 -6.12 27.20
CA ASP A 441 10.90 -6.37 27.50
C ASP A 441 9.99 -6.26 26.25
N ALA A 442 10.39 -5.45 25.29
CA ALA A 442 9.66 -5.32 24.01
C ALA A 442 9.84 -6.54 23.08
N LEU A 443 10.75 -7.47 23.40
CA LEU A 443 11.07 -8.67 22.60
C LEU A 443 10.46 -9.96 23.18
N LYS A 444 9.74 -9.87 24.29
CA LYS A 444 9.01 -11.02 24.86
C LYS A 444 7.72 -11.22 24.04
N LEU A 445 7.55 -12.44 23.47
CA LEU A 445 6.35 -12.85 22.74
C LEU A 445 5.23 -13.27 23.70
#